data_992cdf2b7ab46c67b128ba959e626702
#
_entry.id   992cdf2b7ab46c67b128ba959e626702
#
_cell.length_a   1.000
_cell.length_b   1.000
_cell.length_c   1.000
_cell.angle_alpha   90.00
_cell.angle_beta   90.00
_cell.angle_gamma   90.00
#
_symmetry.space_group_name_H-M   'P 1'
#
loop_
_entity.id
_entity.type
_entity.pdbx_description
1 polymer ?
#
loop_
_entity_poly.entity_id
_entity_poly.type
_entity_poly.pdbx_seq_one_letter_code
_entity_poly.pdbx_strand_id
1 'polypeptide(L)'
;MRAAVANSIHINERIRENAENLSAALQSHMLKVFAPDARKELRRFSAGEAAELLGISTSFLRKLHFDNRIPDVHTTPGGRRHYSAEDLLAIRKELESTAKSPGAYLKGRRPGDKVQVLSFLNFKGGSGKTTSAIHTAQRLALKGYRVLAVDIDPQASLTTLFGYRPEYDFLESGTIYDAIRYEDPLPLSQIIRTTFFTGIDLAPGGLILQEFEHETPQALIHNVQPAFFARMAMALQEVEADYDVIIFDCPPQLGYLTMSALCASTGVMITVVPNMLDVASMSQFLQMSAELLDVVANAGASMEFDFLRFLINRYEPSDGPQQQVVAFLRQLFGNEVMVAPMLKSTAISDAGLTQQTIYEVERSQFHRNTYDRAVDSLNLVNDEIESLLQQAWGR
;
A
#
# COMPACT_ATOMS: atom_id res chain seq x y z
N MET A 1 49.37 -40.93 -2.16
CA MET A 1 48.13 -40.36 -1.70
C MET A 1 48.34 -38.86 -1.50
N ARG A 2 47.94 -38.03 -2.44
CA ARG A 2 47.87 -36.56 -2.27
C ARG A 2 46.50 -36.27 -1.68
N ALA A 3 46.45 -35.82 -0.44
CA ALA A 3 45.27 -35.31 0.20
C ALA A 3 44.74 -34.09 -0.64
N ALA A 4 43.51 -34.17 -1.08
CA ALA A 4 42.83 -33.03 -1.66
C ALA A 4 42.70 -31.96 -0.54
N VAL A 5 43.41 -30.86 -0.72
CA VAL A 5 43.19 -29.66 0.10
C VAL A 5 41.80 -29.19 -0.23
N ALA A 6 40.87 -29.38 0.71
CA ALA A 6 39.55 -28.76 0.61
C ALA A 6 39.79 -27.24 0.57
N ASN A 7 39.45 -26.61 -0.55
CA ASN A 7 39.44 -25.16 -0.68
C ASN A 7 38.48 -24.61 0.39
N SER A 8 38.99 -24.10 1.48
CA SER A 8 38.20 -23.37 2.44
C SER A 8 37.70 -22.10 1.77
N ILE A 9 36.39 -22.01 1.57
CA ILE A 9 35.75 -20.83 1.00
C ILE A 9 35.61 -19.79 2.12
N HIS A 10 36.20 -18.62 1.94
CA HIS A 10 35.92 -17.48 2.82
C HIS A 10 34.48 -17.04 2.63
N ILE A 11 33.63 -17.23 3.64
CA ILE A 11 32.17 -17.05 3.54
C ILE A 11 31.79 -15.60 3.18
N ASN A 12 32.53 -14.62 3.68
CA ASN A 12 32.35 -13.20 3.37
C ASN A 12 32.59 -12.88 1.88
N GLU A 13 33.64 -13.47 1.28
CA GLU A 13 33.94 -13.30 -0.14
C GLU A 13 32.85 -13.94 -1.01
N ARG A 14 32.42 -15.15 -0.62
CA ARG A 14 31.37 -15.86 -1.35
C ARG A 14 30.01 -15.14 -1.28
N ILE A 15 29.67 -14.60 -0.12
CA ILE A 15 28.44 -13.79 0.03
C ILE A 15 28.52 -12.55 -0.85
N ARG A 16 29.66 -11.85 -0.87
CA ARG A 16 29.85 -10.65 -1.71
C ARG A 16 29.72 -10.99 -3.19
N GLU A 17 30.42 -12.02 -3.66
CA GLU A 17 30.34 -12.49 -5.05
C GLU A 17 28.90 -12.85 -5.45
N ASN A 18 28.18 -13.56 -4.59
CA ASN A 18 26.78 -13.91 -4.84
C ASN A 18 25.87 -12.68 -4.86
N ALA A 19 26.10 -11.69 -4.00
CA ALA A 19 25.35 -10.44 -3.97
C ALA A 19 25.57 -9.63 -5.26
N GLU A 20 26.83 -9.50 -5.70
CA GLU A 20 27.17 -8.81 -6.94
C GLU A 20 26.57 -9.50 -8.16
N ASN A 21 26.67 -10.82 -8.25
CA ASN A 21 26.09 -11.62 -9.34
C ASN A 21 24.56 -11.50 -9.38
N LEU A 22 23.89 -11.54 -8.22
CA LEU A 22 22.44 -11.40 -8.13
C LEU A 22 22.01 -9.99 -8.52
N SER A 23 22.70 -8.95 -8.02
CA SER A 23 22.42 -7.56 -8.38
C SER A 23 22.60 -7.31 -9.87
N ALA A 24 23.67 -7.82 -10.49
CA ALA A 24 23.90 -7.70 -11.93
C ALA A 24 22.81 -8.43 -12.75
N ALA A 25 22.40 -9.63 -12.30
CA ALA A 25 21.36 -10.40 -12.96
C ALA A 25 19.99 -9.70 -12.86
N LEU A 26 19.63 -9.16 -11.68
CA LEU A 26 18.42 -8.39 -11.47
C LEU A 26 18.42 -7.11 -12.32
N GLN A 27 19.52 -6.38 -12.35
CA GLN A 27 19.65 -5.19 -13.19
C GLN A 27 19.49 -5.53 -14.68
N SER A 28 20.12 -6.62 -15.15
CA SER A 28 19.95 -7.07 -16.54
C SER A 28 18.52 -7.49 -16.85
N HIS A 29 17.83 -8.13 -15.89
CA HIS A 29 16.41 -8.49 -16.03
C HIS A 29 15.53 -7.25 -16.09
N MET A 30 15.75 -6.28 -15.19
CA MET A 30 15.03 -5.01 -15.15
C MET A 30 15.18 -4.22 -16.46
N LEU A 31 16.40 -4.14 -17.01
CA LEU A 31 16.67 -3.50 -18.29
C LEU A 31 16.00 -4.20 -19.49
N LYS A 32 15.69 -5.50 -19.39
CA LYS A 32 14.97 -6.24 -20.41
C LYS A 32 13.45 -6.08 -20.30
N VAL A 33 12.95 -5.96 -19.07
CA VAL A 33 11.51 -5.82 -18.77
C VAL A 33 11.08 -4.35 -18.88
N PHE A 34 11.95 -3.45 -18.46
CA PHE A 34 11.74 -2.00 -18.53
C PHE A 34 12.91 -1.38 -19.30
N ALA A 35 12.63 -0.72 -20.43
CA ALA A 35 13.64 0.08 -21.09
C ALA A 35 14.20 1.13 -20.09
N PRO A 36 15.51 1.47 -20.12
CA PRO A 36 16.17 2.32 -19.13
C PRO A 36 15.48 3.68 -18.88
N ASP A 37 14.77 4.17 -19.90
CA ASP A 37 14.03 5.44 -19.86
C ASP A 37 12.51 5.26 -19.82
N ALA A 38 12.00 4.04 -19.75
CA ALA A 38 10.56 3.78 -19.69
C ALA A 38 10.04 4.10 -18.29
N ARG A 39 9.34 5.21 -18.17
CA ARG A 39 8.52 5.46 -16.99
C ARG A 39 7.35 4.51 -16.98
N LYS A 40 7.02 3.95 -15.82
CA LYS A 40 5.79 3.20 -15.64
C LYS A 40 4.60 4.08 -16.04
N GLU A 41 3.68 3.51 -16.81
CA GLU A 41 2.42 4.17 -17.16
C GLU A 41 1.25 3.28 -16.78
N LEU A 42 0.19 3.88 -16.27
CA LEU A 42 -1.03 3.17 -15.99
C LEU A 42 -1.76 2.85 -17.30
N ARG A 43 -2.27 1.63 -17.42
CA ARG A 43 -3.10 1.23 -18.55
C ARG A 43 -4.33 2.12 -18.71
N ARG A 44 -4.92 2.12 -19.88
CA ARG A 44 -6.20 2.76 -20.10
C ARG A 44 -7.36 1.79 -19.85
N PHE A 45 -8.49 2.32 -19.46
CA PHE A 45 -9.69 1.57 -19.12
C PHE A 45 -10.68 1.60 -20.29
N SER A 46 -11.32 0.48 -20.61
CA SER A 46 -12.40 0.40 -21.57
C SER A 46 -13.64 1.19 -21.09
N ALA A 47 -14.54 1.52 -22.00
CA ALA A 47 -15.79 2.21 -21.63
C ALA A 47 -16.66 1.43 -20.61
N GLY A 48 -16.57 0.10 -20.59
CA GLY A 48 -17.24 -0.73 -19.60
C GLY A 48 -16.60 -0.59 -18.22
N GLU A 49 -15.28 -0.75 -18.12
CA GLU A 49 -14.52 -0.56 -16.88
C GLU A 49 -14.65 0.87 -16.35
N ALA A 50 -14.55 1.88 -17.24
CA ALA A 50 -14.73 3.28 -16.86
C ALA A 50 -16.11 3.54 -16.25
N ALA A 51 -17.17 3.02 -16.86
CA ALA A 51 -18.55 3.17 -16.35
C ALA A 51 -18.70 2.49 -14.99
N GLU A 52 -18.15 1.30 -14.81
CA GLU A 52 -18.13 0.57 -13.53
C GLU A 52 -17.40 1.36 -12.45
N LEU A 53 -16.16 1.81 -12.73
CA LEU A 53 -15.37 2.63 -11.81
C LEU A 53 -16.08 3.91 -11.40
N LEU A 54 -16.76 4.57 -12.36
CA LEU A 54 -17.53 5.81 -12.12
C LEU A 54 -18.87 5.57 -11.40
N GLY A 55 -19.33 4.31 -11.32
CA GLY A 55 -20.65 3.99 -10.76
C GLY A 55 -21.83 4.46 -11.62
N ILE A 56 -21.66 4.51 -12.96
CA ILE A 56 -22.67 4.94 -13.92
C ILE A 56 -22.88 3.89 -15.02
N SER A 57 -23.96 4.02 -15.78
CA SER A 57 -24.17 3.16 -16.95
C SER A 57 -23.31 3.58 -18.14
N THR A 58 -22.93 2.62 -18.99
CA THR A 58 -22.21 2.90 -20.24
C THR A 58 -23.00 3.79 -21.20
N SER A 59 -24.32 3.71 -21.16
CA SER A 59 -25.22 4.59 -21.94
C SER A 59 -25.16 6.04 -21.44
N PHE A 60 -25.11 6.24 -20.12
CA PHE A 60 -24.96 7.58 -19.55
C PHE A 60 -23.55 8.15 -19.85
N LEU A 61 -22.50 7.34 -19.78
CA LEU A 61 -21.16 7.75 -20.16
C LEU A 61 -21.08 8.20 -21.63
N ARG A 62 -21.76 7.48 -22.55
CA ARG A 62 -21.89 7.89 -23.96
C ARG A 62 -22.64 9.21 -24.12
N LYS A 63 -23.71 9.40 -23.34
CA LYS A 63 -24.48 10.66 -23.36
C LYS A 63 -23.62 11.85 -22.92
N LEU A 64 -22.79 11.70 -21.88
CA LEU A 64 -21.87 12.76 -21.43
C LEU A 64 -20.92 13.22 -22.55
N HIS A 65 -20.41 12.28 -23.36
CA HIS A 65 -19.62 12.63 -24.55
C HIS A 65 -20.45 13.32 -25.63
N PHE A 66 -21.64 12.80 -25.91
CA PHE A 66 -22.54 13.40 -26.92
C PHE A 66 -22.92 14.83 -26.58
N ASP A 67 -23.17 15.09 -25.30
CA ASP A 67 -23.53 16.41 -24.76
C ASP A 67 -22.32 17.33 -24.55
N ASN A 68 -21.11 16.90 -24.95
CA ASN A 68 -19.82 17.61 -24.75
C ASN A 68 -19.58 18.05 -23.29
N ARG A 69 -20.03 17.26 -22.32
CA ARG A 69 -19.89 17.55 -20.89
C ARG A 69 -18.59 17.06 -20.29
N ILE A 70 -17.89 16.19 -20.98
CA ILE A 70 -16.61 15.59 -20.54
C ILE A 70 -15.60 15.71 -21.66
N PRO A 71 -14.28 15.75 -21.32
CA PRO A 71 -13.21 15.88 -22.32
C PRO A 71 -13.23 14.75 -23.35
N ASP A 72 -12.66 15.04 -24.51
CA ASP A 72 -12.36 14.00 -25.50
C ASP A 72 -11.32 13.04 -24.94
N VAL A 73 -11.55 11.76 -25.14
CA VAL A 73 -10.68 10.68 -24.67
C VAL A 73 -10.05 9.92 -25.85
N HIS A 74 -9.00 9.19 -25.58
CA HIS A 74 -8.34 8.40 -26.60
C HIS A 74 -9.34 7.45 -27.28
N THR A 75 -9.38 7.50 -28.60
CA THR A 75 -10.25 6.65 -29.43
C THR A 75 -9.38 5.82 -30.37
N THR A 76 -9.55 4.50 -30.33
CA THR A 76 -8.85 3.59 -31.26
C THR A 76 -9.33 3.77 -32.70
N PRO A 77 -8.57 3.32 -33.72
CA PRO A 77 -9.02 3.34 -35.12
C PRO A 77 -10.37 2.64 -35.34
N GLY A 78 -10.76 1.71 -34.49
CA GLY A 78 -12.07 1.03 -34.49
C GLY A 78 -13.17 1.80 -33.76
N GLY A 79 -12.98 3.05 -33.37
CA GLY A 79 -13.99 3.89 -32.71
C GLY A 79 -14.26 3.56 -31.23
N ARG A 80 -13.44 2.73 -30.60
CA ARG A 80 -13.57 2.38 -29.17
C ARG A 80 -12.85 3.42 -28.32
N ARG A 81 -13.56 3.95 -27.30
CA ARG A 81 -13.00 4.90 -26.34
C ARG A 81 -12.28 4.17 -25.22
N HIS A 82 -11.11 4.69 -24.84
CA HIS A 82 -10.30 4.26 -23.72
C HIS A 82 -10.00 5.45 -22.83
N TYR A 83 -10.13 5.26 -21.53
CA TYR A 83 -10.05 6.29 -20.51
C TYR A 83 -8.78 6.13 -19.70
N SER A 84 -8.03 7.19 -19.51
CA SER A 84 -6.96 7.23 -18.51
C SER A 84 -7.53 7.46 -17.09
N ALA A 85 -6.71 7.32 -16.07
CA ALA A 85 -7.14 7.65 -14.70
C ALA A 85 -7.43 9.15 -14.54
N GLU A 86 -6.70 10.01 -15.25
CA GLU A 86 -6.97 11.45 -15.32
C GLU A 86 -8.34 11.73 -15.93
N ASP A 87 -8.71 11.03 -17.01
CA ASP A 87 -10.03 11.14 -17.63
C ASP A 87 -11.13 10.75 -16.63
N LEU A 88 -10.92 9.64 -15.88
CA LEU A 88 -11.86 9.20 -14.85
C LEU A 88 -12.04 10.25 -13.75
N LEU A 89 -10.94 10.85 -13.30
CA LEU A 89 -10.97 11.89 -12.27
C LEU A 89 -11.67 13.16 -12.79
N ALA A 90 -11.40 13.57 -14.02
CA ALA A 90 -12.07 14.71 -14.66
C ALA A 90 -13.59 14.47 -14.79
N ILE A 91 -13.99 13.26 -15.20
CA ILE A 91 -15.41 12.88 -15.30
C ILE A 91 -16.05 12.87 -13.90
N ARG A 92 -15.38 12.37 -12.85
CA ARG A 92 -15.89 12.43 -11.48
C ARG A 92 -16.14 13.86 -11.02
N LYS A 93 -15.21 14.79 -11.29
CA LYS A 93 -15.36 16.21 -10.95
C LYS A 93 -16.57 16.83 -11.65
N GLU A 94 -16.77 16.53 -12.93
CA GLU A 94 -17.93 17.00 -13.68
C GLU A 94 -19.24 16.41 -13.12
N LEU A 95 -19.28 15.13 -12.83
CA LEU A 95 -20.46 14.48 -12.23
C LEU A 95 -20.77 15.02 -10.83
N GLU A 96 -19.74 15.24 -10.02
CA GLU A 96 -19.89 15.81 -8.67
C GLU A 96 -20.43 17.23 -8.70
N SER A 97 -20.01 18.07 -9.68
CA SER A 97 -20.47 19.45 -9.82
C SER A 97 -21.98 19.56 -10.06
N THR A 98 -22.58 18.50 -10.61
CA THR A 98 -24.03 18.42 -10.92
C THR A 98 -24.76 17.41 -10.04
N ALA A 99 -24.09 16.84 -9.05
CA ALA A 99 -24.67 15.84 -8.16
C ALA A 99 -25.72 16.45 -7.22
N LYS A 100 -26.77 15.67 -6.92
CA LYS A 100 -27.80 16.09 -5.96
C LYS A 100 -27.33 16.12 -4.52
N SER A 101 -26.33 15.31 -4.22
CA SER A 101 -25.74 15.18 -2.89
C SER A 101 -24.23 15.30 -2.98
N PRO A 102 -23.57 16.09 -2.12
CA PRO A 102 -22.11 16.15 -2.07
C PRO A 102 -21.49 14.79 -1.79
N GLY A 103 -20.40 14.47 -2.47
CA GLY A 103 -19.68 13.21 -2.30
C GLY A 103 -20.31 12.01 -3.02
N ALA A 104 -21.21 12.24 -3.98
CA ALA A 104 -21.81 11.16 -4.78
C ALA A 104 -20.76 10.48 -5.69
N TYR A 105 -19.86 11.27 -6.26
CA TYR A 105 -18.82 10.80 -7.18
C TYR A 105 -17.39 11.05 -6.68
N LEU A 106 -17.19 12.03 -5.80
CA LEU A 106 -15.96 12.30 -5.09
C LEU A 106 -16.17 12.07 -3.59
N LYS A 107 -15.94 10.85 -3.15
CA LYS A 107 -16.23 10.39 -1.79
C LYS A 107 -15.14 10.75 -0.75
N GLY A 108 -14.10 11.48 -1.16
CA GLY A 108 -13.02 11.92 -0.28
C GLY A 108 -13.48 12.77 0.90
N ARG A 109 -12.55 13.26 1.66
CA ARG A 109 -12.77 14.12 2.83
C ARG A 109 -13.62 15.34 2.51
N ARG A 110 -14.47 15.71 3.45
CA ARG A 110 -15.22 16.97 3.47
C ARG A 110 -14.60 17.94 4.47
N PRO A 111 -14.92 19.23 4.38
CA PRO A 111 -14.49 20.19 5.41
C PRO A 111 -14.87 19.72 6.81
N GLY A 112 -13.91 19.62 7.71
CA GLY A 112 -14.09 19.12 9.07
C GLY A 112 -13.76 17.65 9.30
N ASP A 113 -13.65 16.84 8.24
CA ASP A 113 -13.21 15.44 8.36
C ASP A 113 -11.70 15.38 8.65
N LYS A 114 -11.29 14.47 9.52
CA LYS A 114 -9.87 14.15 9.75
C LYS A 114 -9.33 13.31 8.59
N VAL A 115 -8.05 13.47 8.26
CA VAL A 115 -7.36 12.54 7.37
C VAL A 115 -7.41 11.14 7.98
N GLN A 116 -7.65 10.14 7.15
CA GLN A 116 -7.59 8.75 7.61
C GLN A 116 -6.20 8.18 7.33
N VAL A 117 -5.57 7.65 8.36
CA VAL A 117 -4.22 7.08 8.29
C VAL A 117 -4.31 5.59 8.58
N LEU A 118 -4.05 4.76 7.58
CA LEU A 118 -4.17 3.30 7.66
C LEU A 118 -2.79 2.65 7.71
N SER A 119 -2.53 1.84 8.72
CA SER A 119 -1.34 0.99 8.79
C SER A 119 -1.65 -0.45 8.41
N PHE A 120 -0.94 -0.98 7.40
CA PHE A 120 -0.95 -2.40 7.07
C PHE A 120 0.22 -3.08 7.77
N LEU A 121 -0.07 -3.95 8.72
CA LEU A 121 0.97 -4.58 9.53
C LEU A 121 0.76 -6.09 9.74
N ASN A 122 1.86 -6.75 9.98
CA ASN A 122 2.00 -8.11 10.50
C ASN A 122 3.49 -8.36 10.72
N PHE A 123 3.84 -9.07 11.79
CA PHE A 123 5.23 -9.44 12.10
C PHE A 123 5.81 -10.48 11.14
N LYS A 124 5.00 -11.18 10.34
CA LYS A 124 5.46 -12.21 9.40
C LYS A 124 5.70 -11.65 8.01
N GLY A 125 6.87 -11.95 7.43
CA GLY A 125 7.14 -11.70 6.02
C GLY A 125 6.19 -12.53 5.12
N GLY A 126 5.79 -11.97 3.98
CA GLY A 126 4.93 -12.66 3.01
C GLY A 126 3.45 -12.76 3.40
N SER A 127 2.99 -12.07 4.44
CA SER A 127 1.58 -12.00 4.84
C SER A 127 0.71 -11.16 3.91
N GLY A 128 1.32 -10.44 2.96
CA GLY A 128 0.64 -9.63 1.95
C GLY A 128 0.39 -8.17 2.36
N LYS A 129 1.14 -7.61 3.32
CA LYS A 129 1.05 -6.20 3.74
C LYS A 129 1.19 -5.24 2.55
N THR A 130 2.33 -5.24 1.90
CA THR A 130 2.63 -4.41 0.72
C THR A 130 1.60 -4.61 -0.40
N THR A 131 1.23 -5.87 -0.68
CA THR A 131 0.20 -6.17 -1.68
C THR A 131 -1.14 -5.55 -1.31
N SER A 132 -1.55 -5.64 -0.04
CA SER A 132 -2.80 -5.03 0.42
C SER A 132 -2.72 -3.52 0.40
N ALA A 133 -1.63 -2.93 0.89
CA ALA A 133 -1.43 -1.49 0.93
C ALA A 133 -1.51 -0.86 -0.47
N ILE A 134 -0.74 -1.38 -1.44
CA ILE A 134 -0.72 -0.81 -2.79
C ILE A 134 -2.07 -0.97 -3.51
N HIS A 135 -2.72 -2.14 -3.41
CA HIS A 135 -4.02 -2.33 -4.06
C HIS A 135 -5.12 -1.47 -3.41
N THR A 136 -5.04 -1.23 -2.10
CA THR A 136 -5.94 -0.29 -1.42
C THR A 136 -5.70 1.14 -1.90
N ALA A 137 -4.45 1.59 -1.95
CA ALA A 137 -4.10 2.91 -2.48
C ALA A 137 -4.63 3.11 -3.91
N GLN A 138 -4.37 2.16 -4.79
CA GLN A 138 -4.78 2.22 -6.19
C GLN A 138 -6.30 2.17 -6.36
N ARG A 139 -7.01 1.32 -5.62
CA ARG A 139 -8.48 1.26 -5.68
C ARG A 139 -9.12 2.55 -5.21
N LEU A 140 -8.64 3.12 -4.11
CA LEU A 140 -9.13 4.40 -3.60
C LEU A 140 -8.86 5.54 -4.60
N ALA A 141 -7.67 5.60 -5.18
CA ALA A 141 -7.35 6.60 -6.21
C ALA A 141 -8.23 6.47 -7.45
N LEU A 142 -8.51 5.24 -7.95
CA LEU A 142 -9.48 5.00 -9.04
C LEU A 142 -10.90 5.44 -8.68
N LYS A 143 -11.23 5.46 -7.38
CA LYS A 143 -12.50 6.01 -6.87
C LYS A 143 -12.47 7.52 -6.63
N GLY A 144 -11.34 8.18 -6.89
CA GLY A 144 -11.18 9.63 -6.84
C GLY A 144 -10.72 10.18 -5.50
N TYR A 145 -10.20 9.34 -4.60
CA TYR A 145 -9.53 9.78 -3.37
C TYR A 145 -8.12 10.30 -3.69
N ARG A 146 -7.66 11.25 -2.88
CA ARG A 146 -6.27 11.70 -2.85
C ARG A 146 -5.52 10.85 -1.82
N VAL A 147 -4.55 10.08 -2.27
CA VAL A 147 -3.87 9.08 -1.43
C VAL A 147 -2.38 9.40 -1.32
N LEU A 148 -1.85 9.40 -0.09
CA LEU A 148 -0.42 9.33 0.16
C LEU A 148 -0.05 7.91 0.57
N ALA A 149 0.76 7.25 -0.22
CA ALA A 149 1.37 5.97 0.15
C ALA A 149 2.71 6.25 0.84
N VAL A 150 2.94 5.65 2.00
CA VAL A 150 4.16 5.84 2.79
C VAL A 150 4.81 4.48 3.01
N ASP A 151 6.00 4.31 2.48
CA ASP A 151 6.78 3.08 2.61
C ASP A 151 7.73 3.20 3.80
N ILE A 152 7.43 2.50 4.88
CA ILE A 152 8.28 2.48 6.08
C ILE A 152 9.01 1.14 6.25
N ASP A 153 8.93 0.23 5.26
CA ASP A 153 9.75 -0.97 5.23
C ASP A 153 11.14 -0.65 4.65
N PRO A 154 12.25 -0.94 5.36
CA PRO A 154 13.60 -0.78 4.81
C PRO A 154 13.84 -1.53 3.49
N GLN A 155 13.03 -2.58 3.20
CA GLN A 155 13.10 -3.29 1.92
C GLN A 155 12.52 -2.49 0.75
N ALA A 156 11.78 -1.42 1.02
CA ALA A 156 11.23 -0.47 0.05
C ALA A 156 10.44 -1.13 -1.10
N SER A 157 9.68 -2.18 -0.78
CA SER A 157 8.92 -2.93 -1.78
C SER A 157 7.79 -2.12 -2.38
N LEU A 158 7.11 -1.29 -1.57
CA LEU A 158 6.05 -0.39 -2.04
C LEU A 158 6.64 0.68 -2.98
N THR A 159 7.78 1.24 -2.61
CA THR A 159 8.54 2.22 -3.41
C THR A 159 8.92 1.65 -4.78
N THR A 160 9.42 0.42 -4.79
CA THR A 160 9.77 -0.30 -6.03
C THR A 160 8.54 -0.56 -6.91
N LEU A 161 7.40 -0.92 -6.31
CA LEU A 161 6.16 -1.14 -7.05
C LEU A 161 5.62 0.16 -7.67
N PHE A 162 5.92 1.33 -7.11
CA PHE A 162 5.64 2.61 -7.75
C PHE A 162 6.68 3.05 -8.81
N GLY A 163 7.65 2.18 -9.13
CA GLY A 163 8.60 2.38 -10.23
C GLY A 163 9.85 3.16 -9.87
N TYR A 164 10.09 3.40 -8.59
CA TYR A 164 11.34 3.98 -8.08
C TYR A 164 12.36 2.88 -7.76
N ARG A 165 13.62 3.24 -7.79
CA ARG A 165 14.76 2.35 -7.45
C ARG A 165 15.44 2.91 -6.21
N PRO A 166 15.10 2.42 -5.02
CA PRO A 166 15.57 3.01 -3.76
C PRO A 166 17.09 3.17 -3.69
N GLU A 167 17.84 2.19 -4.23
CA GLU A 167 19.30 2.19 -4.20
C GLU A 167 19.96 3.20 -5.16
N TYR A 168 19.19 3.79 -6.07
CA TYR A 168 19.70 4.73 -7.07
C TYR A 168 19.03 6.11 -7.00
N ASP A 169 17.72 6.11 -6.78
CA ASP A 169 16.92 7.35 -6.88
C ASP A 169 16.95 8.14 -5.55
N PHE A 170 17.39 7.51 -4.42
CA PHE A 170 17.38 8.09 -3.07
C PHE A 170 18.70 7.86 -2.32
N LEU A 171 19.84 7.99 -3.00
CA LEU A 171 21.18 7.72 -2.43
C LEU A 171 21.58 8.66 -1.29
N GLU A 172 21.24 9.94 -1.39
CA GLU A 172 21.67 10.96 -0.42
C GLU A 172 20.53 11.42 0.49
N SER A 173 19.32 11.54 -0.05
CA SER A 173 18.14 11.95 0.68
C SER A 173 16.87 11.73 -0.15
N GLY A 174 15.71 11.89 0.47
CA GLY A 174 14.41 11.85 -0.21
C GLY A 174 13.56 10.64 0.16
N THR A 175 13.90 9.97 1.27
CA THR A 175 13.07 8.93 1.89
C THR A 175 12.33 9.47 3.10
N ILE A 176 11.32 8.76 3.56
CA ILE A 176 10.55 9.11 4.78
C ILE A 176 11.47 9.23 6.01
N TYR A 177 12.63 8.55 6.03
CA TYR A 177 13.61 8.69 7.10
C TYR A 177 14.03 10.15 7.29
N ASP A 178 14.24 10.90 6.20
CA ASP A 178 14.67 12.29 6.27
C ASP A 178 13.64 13.21 6.95
N ALA A 179 12.36 12.84 6.95
CA ALA A 179 11.31 13.61 7.65
C ALA A 179 11.22 13.25 9.14
N ILE A 180 11.67 12.07 9.55
CA ILE A 180 11.51 11.59 10.94
C ILE A 180 12.81 11.48 11.70
N ARG A 181 13.99 11.65 11.07
CA ARG A 181 15.31 11.58 11.70
C ARG A 181 15.47 12.59 12.83
N TYR A 182 16.41 12.32 13.74
CA TYR A 182 16.59 13.12 14.95
C TYR A 182 17.31 14.45 14.72
N GLU A 183 18.18 14.50 13.73
CA GLU A 183 18.96 15.68 13.38
C GLU A 183 18.47 16.25 12.05
N ASP A 184 18.23 17.55 12.00
CA ASP A 184 17.84 18.31 10.81
C ASP A 184 16.76 17.61 9.94
N PRO A 185 15.57 17.27 10.49
CA PRO A 185 14.50 16.64 9.72
C PRO A 185 14.05 17.56 8.59
N LEU A 186 13.85 16.98 7.41
CA LEU A 186 13.34 17.69 6.25
C LEU A 186 11.81 17.76 6.27
N PRO A 187 11.21 18.80 5.73
CA PRO A 187 9.77 18.86 5.49
C PRO A 187 9.31 17.68 4.62
N LEU A 188 8.22 17.02 5.01
CA LEU A 188 7.69 15.86 4.27
C LEU A 188 7.28 16.24 2.84
N SER A 189 6.82 17.47 2.61
CA SER A 189 6.50 18.01 1.29
C SER A 189 7.68 18.00 0.32
N GLN A 190 8.93 18.06 0.80
CA GLN A 190 10.13 17.97 -0.05
C GLN A 190 10.49 16.51 -0.42
N ILE A 191 9.98 15.56 0.35
CA ILE A 191 10.26 14.12 0.20
C ILE A 191 9.25 13.44 -0.70
N ILE A 192 7.99 13.85 -0.64
CA ILE A 192 6.90 13.29 -1.43
C ILE A 192 7.21 13.35 -2.92
N ARG A 193 6.93 12.24 -3.60
CA ARG A 193 7.07 12.08 -5.06
C ARG A 193 5.73 11.75 -5.68
N THR A 194 5.47 12.35 -6.84
CA THR A 194 4.33 11.97 -7.67
C THR A 194 4.57 10.58 -8.25
N THR A 195 3.50 9.80 -8.38
CA THR A 195 3.60 8.47 -9.00
C THR A 195 2.98 8.47 -10.41
N PHE A 196 3.21 7.40 -11.16
CA PHE A 196 2.55 7.17 -12.45
C PHE A 196 1.04 6.89 -12.28
N PHE A 197 0.58 6.65 -11.05
CA PHE A 197 -0.80 6.33 -10.76
C PHE A 197 -1.53 7.59 -10.27
N THR A 198 -2.36 8.16 -11.11
CA THR A 198 -3.11 9.40 -10.82
C THR A 198 -3.88 9.31 -9.50
N GLY A 199 -3.70 10.30 -8.65
CA GLY A 199 -4.34 10.38 -7.34
C GLY A 199 -3.53 9.72 -6.21
N ILE A 200 -2.31 9.22 -6.51
CA ILE A 200 -1.39 8.67 -5.51
C ILE A 200 -0.06 9.41 -5.56
N ASP A 201 0.35 9.94 -4.42
CA ASP A 201 1.71 10.35 -4.16
C ASP A 201 2.40 9.36 -3.22
N LEU A 202 3.73 9.35 -3.23
CA LEU A 202 4.55 8.41 -2.48
C LEU A 202 5.53 9.16 -1.58
N ALA A 203 5.59 8.79 -0.29
CA ALA A 203 6.75 9.05 0.56
C ALA A 203 7.63 7.79 0.52
N PRO A 204 8.79 7.83 -0.17
CA PRO A 204 9.58 6.64 -0.44
C PRO A 204 10.23 6.05 0.81
N GLY A 205 10.33 4.72 0.85
CA GLY A 205 11.18 3.99 1.79
C GLY A 205 12.57 3.72 1.23
N GLY A 206 13.42 3.15 2.07
CA GLY A 206 14.78 2.76 1.70
C GLY A 206 15.53 2.15 2.88
N LEU A 207 16.67 1.53 2.58
CA LEU A 207 17.48 0.83 3.59
C LEU A 207 17.91 1.74 4.74
N ILE A 208 18.07 3.04 4.48
CA ILE A 208 18.41 4.08 5.46
C ILE A 208 17.40 4.15 6.63
N LEU A 209 16.17 3.67 6.46
CA LEU A 209 15.18 3.60 7.55
C LEU A 209 15.67 2.76 8.75
N GLN A 210 16.65 1.89 8.56
CA GLN A 210 17.27 1.15 9.67
C GLN A 210 18.01 2.05 10.66
N GLU A 211 18.48 3.21 10.22
CA GLU A 211 19.14 4.19 11.11
C GLU A 211 18.17 4.69 12.19
N PHE A 212 16.88 4.85 11.88
CA PHE A 212 15.88 5.22 12.89
C PHE A 212 15.80 4.21 14.03
N GLU A 213 15.89 2.90 13.72
CA GLU A 213 15.93 1.83 14.73
C GLU A 213 17.22 1.87 15.57
N HIS A 214 18.36 2.28 14.98
CA HIS A 214 19.64 2.38 15.66
C HIS A 214 19.78 3.66 16.50
N GLU A 215 19.24 4.78 16.03
CA GLU A 215 19.34 6.09 16.70
C GLU A 215 18.36 6.22 17.87
N THR A 216 17.16 5.61 17.76
CA THR A 216 16.10 5.78 18.76
C THR A 216 16.50 5.38 20.19
N PRO A 217 17.22 4.28 20.45
CA PRO A 217 17.67 3.95 21.79
C PRO A 217 18.53 5.06 22.45
N GLN A 218 19.42 5.69 21.69
CA GLN A 218 20.22 6.81 22.16
C GLN A 218 19.38 8.06 22.41
N ALA A 219 18.47 8.34 21.49
CA ALA A 219 17.53 9.44 21.62
C ALA A 219 16.65 9.32 22.89
N LEU A 220 16.23 8.09 23.22
CA LEU A 220 15.48 7.80 24.46
C LEU A 220 16.34 8.04 25.72
N ILE A 221 17.60 7.60 25.72
CA ILE A 221 18.53 7.85 26.85
C ILE A 221 18.71 9.34 27.09
N HIS A 222 18.83 10.13 26.02
CA HIS A 222 19.04 11.58 26.10
C HIS A 222 17.75 12.40 26.16
N ASN A 223 16.56 11.76 26.21
CA ASN A 223 15.26 12.41 26.19
C ASN A 223 15.09 13.41 25.04
N VAL A 224 15.56 13.04 23.86
CA VAL A 224 15.47 13.89 22.65
C VAL A 224 14.01 14.12 22.27
N GLN A 225 13.66 15.37 22.04
CA GLN A 225 12.32 15.77 21.63
C GLN A 225 12.28 16.21 20.15
N PRO A 226 11.18 15.97 19.44
CA PRO A 226 10.01 15.19 19.86
C PRO A 226 10.36 13.70 20.02
N ALA A 227 9.61 13.00 20.90
CA ALA A 227 9.76 11.57 21.10
C ALA A 227 9.53 10.78 19.79
N PHE A 228 10.15 9.61 19.67
CA PHE A 228 10.12 8.80 18.43
C PHE A 228 8.70 8.56 17.91
N PHE A 229 7.76 8.28 18.80
CA PHE A 229 6.37 7.98 18.46
C PHE A 229 5.57 9.19 17.93
N ALA A 230 6.03 10.42 18.20
CA ALA A 230 5.39 11.63 17.70
C ALA A 230 5.91 12.09 16.34
N ARG A 231 7.11 11.64 15.94
CA ARG A 231 7.80 12.16 14.75
C ARG A 231 7.03 11.92 13.45
N MET A 232 6.48 10.71 13.28
CA MET A 232 5.69 10.39 12.09
C MET A 232 4.41 11.24 12.03
N ALA A 233 3.68 11.36 13.13
CA ALA A 233 2.48 12.18 13.19
C ALA A 233 2.78 13.65 12.89
N MET A 234 3.88 14.20 13.42
CA MET A 234 4.31 15.57 13.15
C MET A 234 4.68 15.79 11.67
N ALA A 235 5.38 14.84 11.06
CA ALA A 235 5.71 14.90 9.63
C ALA A 235 4.44 14.89 8.75
N LEU A 236 3.45 14.08 9.12
CA LEU A 236 2.18 14.00 8.38
C LEU A 236 1.33 15.28 8.50
N GLN A 237 1.36 15.98 9.66
CA GLN A 237 0.58 17.20 9.87
C GLN A 237 0.87 18.27 8.81
N GLU A 238 2.09 18.32 8.28
CA GLU A 238 2.48 19.28 7.26
C GLU A 238 1.68 19.12 5.95
N VAL A 239 1.33 17.87 5.60
CA VAL A 239 0.76 17.52 4.29
C VAL A 239 -0.65 16.94 4.38
N GLU A 240 -1.19 16.73 5.58
CA GLU A 240 -2.48 16.06 5.78
C GLU A 240 -3.66 16.74 5.09
N ALA A 241 -3.57 18.05 4.84
CA ALA A 241 -4.62 18.82 4.15
C ALA A 241 -4.75 18.42 2.66
N ASP A 242 -3.70 17.89 2.07
CA ASP A 242 -3.64 17.55 0.64
C ASP A 242 -4.22 16.16 0.33
N TYR A 243 -4.38 15.31 1.37
CA TYR A 243 -4.79 13.92 1.21
C TYR A 243 -6.09 13.59 1.93
N ASP A 244 -6.82 12.64 1.38
CA ASP A 244 -8.01 12.07 2.02
C ASP A 244 -7.63 10.86 2.88
N VAL A 245 -6.68 10.06 2.39
CA VAL A 245 -6.19 8.84 3.04
C VAL A 245 -4.67 8.76 2.92
N ILE A 246 -4.02 8.39 4.02
CA ILE A 246 -2.59 8.07 4.08
C ILE A 246 -2.48 6.57 4.38
N ILE A 247 -1.59 5.86 3.68
CA ILE A 247 -1.45 4.41 3.81
C ILE A 247 0.00 4.07 4.12
N PHE A 248 0.24 3.48 5.29
CA PHE A 248 1.54 2.93 5.66
C PHE A 248 1.68 1.48 5.23
N ASP A 249 2.76 1.16 4.51
CA ASP A 249 3.28 -0.20 4.38
C ASP A 249 4.36 -0.43 5.43
N CYS A 250 4.04 -1.25 6.43
CA CYS A 250 4.89 -1.44 7.60
C CYS A 250 5.86 -2.63 7.42
N PRO A 251 7.07 -2.57 8.02
CA PRO A 251 7.99 -3.70 8.03
C PRO A 251 7.43 -4.90 8.80
N PRO A 252 7.98 -6.10 8.60
CA PRO A 252 7.58 -7.29 9.36
C PRO A 252 8.22 -7.36 10.76
N GLN A 253 8.37 -6.22 11.41
CA GLN A 253 9.00 -6.07 12.72
C GLN A 253 8.18 -5.10 13.56
N LEU A 254 8.10 -5.37 14.86
CA LEU A 254 7.52 -4.45 15.82
C LEU A 254 8.64 -3.60 16.43
N GLY A 255 9.24 -2.74 15.59
CA GLY A 255 10.29 -1.79 15.96
C GLY A 255 9.76 -0.39 16.18
N TYR A 256 10.66 0.57 16.39
CA TYR A 256 10.32 1.98 16.60
C TYR A 256 9.61 2.60 15.40
N LEU A 257 9.95 2.21 14.18
CA LEU A 257 9.27 2.64 12.95
C LEU A 257 7.80 2.23 12.98
N THR A 258 7.53 0.95 13.23
CA THR A 258 6.15 0.42 13.30
C THR A 258 5.35 1.09 14.42
N MET A 259 5.98 1.28 15.60
CA MET A 259 5.34 1.97 16.71
C MET A 259 5.04 3.43 16.39
N SER A 260 5.96 4.14 15.73
CA SER A 260 5.75 5.52 15.28
C SER A 260 4.60 5.64 14.27
N ALA A 261 4.50 4.69 13.32
CA ALA A 261 3.39 4.63 12.38
C ALA A 261 2.06 4.32 13.06
N LEU A 262 2.03 3.37 14.00
CA LEU A 262 0.83 3.08 14.79
C LEU A 262 0.34 4.31 15.54
N CYS A 263 1.23 5.05 16.20
CA CYS A 263 0.87 6.27 16.91
C CYS A 263 0.34 7.39 15.99
N ALA A 264 0.66 7.35 14.71
CA ALA A 264 0.16 8.27 13.70
C ALA A 264 -1.11 7.77 12.99
N SER A 265 -1.55 6.52 13.25
CA SER A 265 -2.65 5.89 12.54
C SER A 265 -4.01 6.18 13.16
N THR A 266 -5.05 6.20 12.32
CA THR A 266 -6.46 6.22 12.72
C THR A 266 -7.13 4.87 12.52
N GLY A 267 -6.58 4.04 11.65
CA GLY A 267 -7.06 2.69 11.37
C GLY A 267 -5.93 1.67 11.21
N VAL A 268 -6.16 0.48 11.70
CA VAL A 268 -5.17 -0.61 11.69
C VAL A 268 -5.71 -1.81 10.94
N MET A 269 -4.91 -2.28 9.95
CA MET A 269 -5.20 -3.44 9.13
C MET A 269 -4.15 -4.53 9.40
N ILE A 270 -4.52 -5.58 10.11
CA ILE A 270 -3.65 -6.73 10.38
C ILE A 270 -3.89 -7.80 9.33
N THR A 271 -2.91 -8.04 8.45
CA THR A 271 -3.01 -9.07 7.42
C THR A 271 -2.77 -10.46 8.02
N VAL A 272 -3.62 -11.43 7.72
CA VAL A 272 -3.54 -12.80 8.27
C VAL A 272 -3.59 -13.83 7.16
N VAL A 273 -2.56 -14.68 7.07
CA VAL A 273 -2.64 -15.88 6.24
C VAL A 273 -3.29 -16.99 7.08
N PRO A 274 -4.39 -17.64 6.62
CA PRO A 274 -5.17 -18.54 7.44
C PRO A 274 -4.51 -19.91 7.58
N ASN A 275 -3.43 -19.98 8.37
CA ASN A 275 -2.84 -21.23 8.84
C ASN A 275 -2.54 -21.15 10.36
N MET A 276 -2.57 -22.29 11.04
CA MET A 276 -2.47 -22.34 12.51
C MET A 276 -1.15 -21.79 13.06
N LEU A 277 -0.04 -21.97 12.33
CA LEU A 277 1.26 -21.44 12.78
C LEU A 277 1.27 -19.91 12.72
N ASP A 278 0.63 -19.32 11.71
CA ASP A 278 0.54 -17.86 11.59
C ASP A 278 -0.39 -17.29 12.67
N VAL A 279 -1.49 -17.96 12.97
CA VAL A 279 -2.42 -17.56 14.05
C VAL A 279 -1.76 -17.66 15.43
N ALA A 280 -1.01 -18.73 15.70
CA ALA A 280 -0.29 -18.88 16.95
C ALA A 280 0.75 -17.76 17.16
N SER A 281 1.51 -17.47 16.11
CA SER A 281 2.49 -16.39 16.15
C SER A 281 1.82 -15.00 16.24
N MET A 282 0.64 -14.82 15.64
CA MET A 282 -0.14 -13.59 15.75
C MET A 282 -0.56 -13.30 17.19
N SER A 283 -0.90 -14.33 17.97
CA SER A 283 -1.23 -14.18 19.40
C SER A 283 -0.07 -13.51 20.17
N GLN A 284 1.16 -13.99 19.95
CA GLN A 284 2.35 -13.39 20.57
C GLN A 284 2.58 -11.95 20.09
N PHE A 285 2.39 -11.72 18.79
CA PHE A 285 2.53 -10.36 18.22
C PHE A 285 1.52 -9.39 18.85
N LEU A 286 0.26 -9.76 18.97
CA LEU A 286 -0.78 -8.92 19.58
C LEU A 286 -0.47 -8.61 21.03
N GLN A 287 0.01 -9.58 21.81
CA GLN A 287 0.41 -9.38 23.19
C GLN A 287 1.58 -8.41 23.31
N MET A 288 2.67 -8.62 22.51
CA MET A 288 3.82 -7.73 22.50
C MET A 288 3.42 -6.32 22.04
N SER A 289 2.54 -6.22 21.04
CA SER A 289 2.04 -4.92 20.56
C SER A 289 1.30 -4.17 21.66
N ALA A 290 0.41 -4.86 22.40
CA ALA A 290 -0.33 -4.26 23.51
C ALA A 290 0.62 -3.74 24.60
N GLU A 291 1.61 -4.54 25.02
CA GLU A 291 2.59 -4.16 26.05
C GLU A 291 3.41 -2.91 25.63
N LEU A 292 3.82 -2.84 24.36
CA LEU A 292 4.57 -1.70 23.84
C LEU A 292 3.69 -0.46 23.69
N LEU A 293 2.45 -0.61 23.22
CA LEU A 293 1.49 0.47 23.12
C LEU A 293 1.16 1.07 24.49
N ASP A 294 1.04 0.23 25.55
CA ASP A 294 0.88 0.69 26.91
C ASP A 294 2.05 1.56 27.38
N VAL A 295 3.30 1.18 27.06
CA VAL A 295 4.49 1.98 27.38
C VAL A 295 4.45 3.35 26.70
N VAL A 296 4.09 3.37 25.42
CA VAL A 296 4.03 4.61 24.62
C VAL A 296 2.83 5.47 25.05
N ALA A 297 1.69 4.89 25.40
CA ALA A 297 0.54 5.60 25.96
C ALA A 297 0.88 6.26 27.28
N ASN A 298 1.58 5.56 28.19
CA ASN A 298 2.06 6.12 29.46
C ASN A 298 3.08 7.25 29.26
N ALA A 299 3.76 7.28 28.11
CA ALA A 299 4.65 8.38 27.72
C ALA A 299 3.92 9.56 27.04
N GLY A 300 2.58 9.50 26.92
CA GLY A 300 1.73 10.59 26.46
C GLY A 300 1.27 10.50 25.01
N ALA A 301 1.46 9.37 24.32
CA ALA A 301 0.88 9.16 22.98
C ALA A 301 -0.62 8.90 23.06
N SER A 302 -1.37 9.44 22.08
CA SER A 302 -2.77 9.05 21.88
C SER A 302 -2.83 7.68 21.20
N MET A 303 -3.75 6.81 21.67
CA MET A 303 -3.96 5.45 21.15
C MET A 303 -5.42 5.25 20.74
N GLU A 304 -6.04 6.29 20.19
CA GLU A 304 -7.42 6.20 19.72
C GLU A 304 -7.44 5.86 18.23
N PHE A 305 -8.01 4.70 17.90
CA PHE A 305 -8.22 4.25 16.53
C PHE A 305 -9.72 4.24 16.21
N ASP A 306 -10.07 4.66 15.00
CA ASP A 306 -11.43 4.56 14.49
C ASP A 306 -11.81 3.09 14.25
N PHE A 307 -10.84 2.27 13.85
CA PHE A 307 -11.04 0.81 13.68
C PHE A 307 -9.73 0.02 13.68
N LEU A 308 -9.85 -1.25 14.08
CA LEU A 308 -8.87 -2.32 13.88
C LEU A 308 -9.57 -3.46 13.13
N ARG A 309 -8.93 -4.00 12.08
CA ARG A 309 -9.47 -5.11 11.30
C ARG A 309 -8.41 -6.14 10.98
N PHE A 310 -8.84 -7.41 10.99
CA PHE A 310 -8.06 -8.55 10.51
C PHE A 310 -8.45 -8.84 9.06
N LEU A 311 -7.51 -8.66 8.14
CA LEU A 311 -7.67 -8.97 6.72
C LEU A 311 -7.14 -10.37 6.42
N ILE A 312 -8.03 -11.29 6.09
CA ILE A 312 -7.64 -12.64 5.66
C ILE A 312 -7.03 -12.56 4.27
N ASN A 313 -5.75 -12.91 4.16
CA ASN A 313 -4.98 -12.86 2.93
C ASN A 313 -4.62 -14.26 2.42
N ARG A 314 -4.40 -14.38 1.10
CA ARG A 314 -3.98 -15.60 0.41
C ARG A 314 -4.92 -16.78 0.70
N TYR A 315 -6.20 -16.49 0.82
CA TYR A 315 -7.21 -17.47 1.15
C TYR A 315 -7.58 -18.35 -0.06
N GLU A 316 -7.60 -19.66 0.17
CA GLU A 316 -8.07 -20.66 -0.78
C GLU A 316 -9.39 -21.26 -0.26
N PRO A 317 -10.55 -20.88 -0.83
CA PRO A 317 -11.85 -21.37 -0.36
C PRO A 317 -12.05 -22.90 -0.46
N SER A 318 -11.25 -23.59 -1.27
CA SER A 318 -11.27 -25.05 -1.39
C SER A 318 -10.39 -25.77 -0.36
N ASP A 319 -9.59 -25.03 0.41
CA ASP A 319 -8.70 -25.58 1.45
C ASP A 319 -9.46 -25.71 2.78
N GLY A 320 -9.80 -26.96 3.14
CA GLY A 320 -10.56 -27.26 4.38
C GLY A 320 -9.89 -26.73 5.66
N PRO A 321 -8.60 -26.98 5.91
CA PRO A 321 -7.85 -26.38 7.00
C PRO A 321 -7.95 -24.85 7.07
N GLN A 322 -7.82 -24.14 5.96
CA GLN A 322 -7.97 -22.68 5.93
C GLN A 322 -9.38 -22.22 6.30
N GLN A 323 -10.42 -22.95 5.83
CA GLN A 323 -11.81 -22.66 6.20
C GLN A 323 -12.01 -22.75 7.73
N GLN A 324 -11.44 -23.79 8.37
CA GLN A 324 -11.52 -23.97 9.81
C GLN A 324 -10.82 -22.84 10.58
N VAL A 325 -9.63 -22.43 10.12
CA VAL A 325 -8.91 -21.30 10.72
C VAL A 325 -9.68 -19.98 10.56
N VAL A 326 -10.25 -19.70 9.39
CA VAL A 326 -11.08 -18.49 9.17
C VAL A 326 -12.33 -18.52 10.06
N ALA A 327 -13.00 -19.68 10.18
CA ALA A 327 -14.16 -19.82 11.06
C ALA A 327 -13.77 -19.57 12.52
N PHE A 328 -12.64 -20.11 12.97
CA PHE A 328 -12.10 -19.88 14.30
C PHE A 328 -11.83 -18.40 14.57
N LEU A 329 -11.14 -17.71 13.65
CA LEU A 329 -10.85 -16.27 13.77
C LEU A 329 -12.13 -15.44 13.83
N ARG A 330 -13.13 -15.75 12.99
CA ARG A 330 -14.44 -15.07 13.00
C ARG A 330 -15.22 -15.32 14.31
N GLN A 331 -15.12 -16.51 14.85
CA GLN A 331 -15.72 -16.81 16.16
C GLN A 331 -15.07 -16.02 17.29
N LEU A 332 -13.73 -15.83 17.21
CA LEU A 332 -12.94 -15.19 18.27
C LEU A 332 -13.06 -13.66 18.21
N PHE A 333 -12.91 -13.08 17.03
CA PHE A 333 -12.79 -11.62 16.83
C PHE A 333 -14.06 -10.97 16.23
N GLY A 334 -15.05 -11.77 15.85
CA GLY A 334 -16.34 -11.26 15.36
C GLY A 334 -16.19 -10.27 14.19
N ASN A 335 -16.72 -9.08 14.39
CA ASN A 335 -16.75 -8.02 13.38
C ASN A 335 -15.37 -7.37 13.09
N GLU A 336 -14.34 -7.70 13.87
CA GLU A 336 -12.99 -7.24 13.58
C GLU A 336 -12.36 -8.02 12.42
N VAL A 337 -12.85 -9.23 12.11
CA VAL A 337 -12.43 -9.96 10.90
C VAL A 337 -13.23 -9.47 9.70
N MET A 338 -12.54 -8.97 8.70
CA MET A 338 -13.17 -8.53 7.47
C MET A 338 -14.00 -9.63 6.81
N VAL A 339 -15.15 -9.25 6.26
CA VAL A 339 -16.06 -10.17 5.58
C VAL A 339 -15.42 -10.70 4.29
N ALA A 340 -14.82 -9.79 3.51
CA ALA A 340 -14.15 -10.09 2.26
C ALA A 340 -12.70 -10.56 2.50
N PRO A 341 -12.33 -11.81 2.14
CA PRO A 341 -10.93 -12.23 2.14
C PRO A 341 -10.25 -11.89 0.83
N MET A 342 -8.96 -11.58 0.88
CA MET A 342 -8.11 -11.53 -0.32
C MET A 342 -7.76 -12.97 -0.73
N LEU A 343 -8.22 -13.38 -1.90
CA LEU A 343 -7.99 -14.72 -2.41
C LEU A 343 -6.54 -14.89 -2.90
N LYS A 344 -6.01 -16.09 -2.71
CA LYS A 344 -4.76 -16.49 -3.37
C LYS A 344 -4.99 -16.52 -4.89
N SER A 345 -4.12 -15.86 -5.65
CA SER A 345 -4.22 -15.78 -7.10
C SER A 345 -2.84 -15.79 -7.75
N THR A 346 -2.69 -16.61 -8.78
CA THR A 346 -1.49 -16.60 -9.64
C THR A 346 -1.42 -15.32 -10.45
N ALA A 347 -2.54 -14.71 -10.84
CA ALA A 347 -2.52 -13.42 -11.56
C ALA A 347 -1.87 -12.29 -10.76
N ILE A 348 -2.06 -12.24 -9.43
CA ILE A 348 -1.38 -11.26 -8.57
C ILE A 348 0.13 -11.57 -8.52
N SER A 349 0.51 -12.84 -8.42
CA SER A 349 1.92 -13.25 -8.40
C SER A 349 2.60 -13.00 -9.74
N ASP A 350 1.93 -13.30 -10.85
CA ASP A 350 2.45 -13.10 -12.20
C ASP A 350 2.65 -11.61 -12.52
N ALA A 351 1.68 -10.75 -12.13
CA ALA A 351 1.83 -9.29 -12.22
C ALA A 351 3.05 -8.81 -11.40
N GLY A 352 3.27 -9.38 -10.21
CA GLY A 352 4.43 -9.09 -9.37
C GLY A 352 5.78 -9.41 -10.01
N LEU A 353 5.86 -10.40 -10.93
CA LEU A 353 7.09 -10.71 -11.67
C LEU A 353 7.57 -9.55 -12.56
N THR A 354 6.64 -8.71 -13.00
CA THR A 354 6.91 -7.49 -13.77
C THR A 354 6.79 -6.22 -12.90
N GLN A 355 6.83 -6.37 -11.56
CA GLN A 355 6.65 -5.26 -10.62
C GLN A 355 5.36 -4.46 -10.86
N GLN A 356 4.30 -5.12 -11.30
CA GLN A 356 3.00 -4.52 -11.56
C GLN A 356 1.96 -5.07 -10.58
N THR A 357 0.89 -4.31 -10.39
CA THR A 357 -0.30 -4.77 -9.67
C THR A 357 -1.36 -5.28 -10.63
N ILE A 358 -2.40 -5.92 -10.10
CA ILE A 358 -3.49 -6.41 -10.94
C ILE A 358 -4.30 -5.26 -11.59
N TYR A 359 -4.29 -4.07 -11.01
CA TYR A 359 -4.95 -2.89 -11.59
C TYR A 359 -4.16 -2.25 -12.75
N GLU A 360 -2.86 -2.53 -12.84
CA GLU A 360 -1.96 -2.00 -13.87
C GLU A 360 -1.91 -2.86 -15.13
N VAL A 361 -2.21 -4.15 -15.00
CA VAL A 361 -2.08 -5.11 -16.11
C VAL A 361 -3.35 -5.24 -16.93
N GLU A 362 -3.19 -5.56 -18.21
CA GLU A 362 -4.30 -5.81 -19.10
C GLU A 362 -4.89 -7.21 -18.87
N ARG A 363 -6.23 -7.30 -18.81
CA ARG A 363 -6.95 -8.57 -18.66
C ARG A 363 -6.56 -9.61 -19.70
N SER A 364 -6.21 -9.17 -20.91
CA SER A 364 -5.81 -10.01 -22.03
C SER A 364 -4.50 -10.79 -21.82
N GLN A 365 -3.67 -10.36 -20.87
CA GLN A 365 -2.40 -11.00 -20.51
C GLN A 365 -2.57 -12.25 -19.64
N PHE A 366 -3.77 -12.48 -19.12
CA PHE A 366 -4.05 -13.52 -18.14
C PHE A 366 -5.19 -14.46 -18.60
N HIS A 367 -5.22 -15.63 -17.99
CA HIS A 367 -6.41 -16.46 -18.11
C HIS A 367 -7.61 -15.74 -17.48
N ARG A 368 -8.68 -15.57 -18.26
CA ARG A 368 -9.81 -14.71 -17.92
C ARG A 368 -10.37 -14.94 -16.50
N ASN A 369 -10.68 -16.19 -16.18
CA ASN A 369 -11.30 -16.52 -14.89
C ASN A 369 -10.36 -16.26 -13.71
N THR A 370 -9.04 -16.41 -13.89
CA THR A 370 -8.03 -16.16 -12.85
C THR A 370 -7.89 -14.67 -12.59
N TYR A 371 -7.86 -13.86 -13.65
CA TYR A 371 -7.83 -12.40 -13.57
C TYR A 371 -9.08 -11.85 -12.91
N ASP A 372 -10.27 -12.22 -13.43
CA ASP A 372 -11.56 -11.71 -12.93
C ASP A 372 -11.71 -12.04 -11.43
N ARG A 373 -11.44 -13.28 -11.03
CA ARG A 373 -11.49 -13.70 -9.63
C ARG A 373 -10.53 -12.90 -8.73
N ALA A 374 -9.34 -12.57 -9.23
CA ALA A 374 -8.38 -11.75 -8.48
C ALA A 374 -8.89 -10.33 -8.30
N VAL A 375 -9.35 -9.69 -9.38
CA VAL A 375 -9.90 -8.33 -9.36
C VAL A 375 -11.14 -8.26 -8.48
N ASP A 376 -12.08 -9.20 -8.60
CA ASP A 376 -13.30 -9.23 -7.80
C ASP A 376 -12.98 -9.35 -6.31
N SER A 377 -12.05 -10.26 -5.94
CA SER A 377 -11.63 -10.40 -4.55
C SER A 377 -11.01 -9.13 -3.99
N LEU A 378 -10.11 -8.48 -4.73
CA LEU A 378 -9.48 -7.23 -4.33
C LEU A 378 -10.50 -6.08 -4.24
N ASN A 379 -11.42 -6.00 -5.19
CA ASN A 379 -12.48 -5.00 -5.17
C ASN A 379 -13.35 -5.13 -3.93
N LEU A 380 -13.78 -6.35 -3.56
CA LEU A 380 -14.59 -6.59 -2.37
C LEU A 380 -13.85 -6.18 -1.09
N VAL A 381 -12.57 -6.55 -0.95
CA VAL A 381 -11.73 -6.14 0.19
C VAL A 381 -11.64 -4.61 0.27
N ASN A 382 -11.30 -3.96 -0.84
CA ASN A 382 -11.08 -2.52 -0.85
C ASN A 382 -12.40 -1.72 -0.74
N ASP A 383 -13.53 -2.27 -1.18
CA ASP A 383 -14.84 -1.66 -0.99
C ASP A 383 -15.28 -1.75 0.49
N GLU A 384 -14.91 -2.83 1.21
CA GLU A 384 -15.10 -2.93 2.66
C GLU A 384 -14.20 -1.94 3.41
N ILE A 385 -12.93 -1.78 3.01
CA ILE A 385 -12.03 -0.74 3.57
C ILE A 385 -12.61 0.67 3.32
N GLU A 386 -13.07 0.96 2.11
CA GLU A 386 -13.73 2.25 1.82
C GLU A 386 -14.93 2.49 2.75
N SER A 387 -15.73 1.45 3.03
CA SER A 387 -16.85 1.56 3.94
C SER A 387 -16.44 1.90 5.36
N LEU A 388 -15.30 1.36 5.85
CA LEU A 388 -14.74 1.72 7.15
C LEU A 388 -14.29 3.18 7.19
N LEU A 389 -13.66 3.68 6.11
CA LEU A 389 -13.27 5.08 6.00
C LEU A 389 -14.49 6.00 6.02
N GLN A 390 -15.57 5.65 5.29
CA GLN A 390 -16.81 6.43 5.30
C GLN A 390 -17.47 6.42 6.68
N GLN A 391 -17.45 5.30 7.40
CA GLN A 391 -17.96 5.21 8.78
C GLN A 391 -17.14 6.06 9.73
N ALA A 392 -15.80 6.09 9.61
CA ALA A 392 -14.93 6.96 10.41
C ALA A 392 -15.25 8.45 10.20
N TRP A 393 -15.74 8.82 9.01
CA TRP A 393 -16.23 10.17 8.72
C TRP A 393 -17.73 10.35 9.01
N GLY A 394 -18.41 9.39 9.65
CA GLY A 394 -19.83 9.46 9.99
C GLY A 394 -20.79 9.32 8.80
N ARG A 395 -20.42 8.54 7.78
CA ARG A 395 -21.20 8.37 6.52
C ARG A 395 -21.49 6.92 6.21
#